data_e73cec5e49fb7dffb333ced55f281506
#
_entry.id   e73cec5e49fb7dffb333ced55f281506
#
_cell.length_a   1.000
_cell.length_b   1.000
_cell.length_c   1.000
_cell.angle_alpha   90.00
_cell.angle_beta   90.00
_cell.angle_gamma   90.00
#
_symmetry.space_group_name_H-M   'P 1'
#
loop_
_entity.id
_entity.type
_entity.pdbx_description
1 polymer ?
#
loop_
_entity_poly.entity_id
_entity_poly.type
_entity_poly.pdbx_seq_one_letter_code
_entity_poly.pdbx_strand_id
1 'polypeptide(L)'
;MEEKLVPAHIFFLKWFIRIRWIAVAAIIASNFIVSHFLNISVEEDKINIIAGILFLLNVFHWFVLRRIKKDSGTNVISRIKRNIHFQIITDLILLTLLIHFSGGIENPLILFYFFHLIIASSIFSTLLSYLYAAFAILLALSMSYLECFSVIPHYPLEGFVNHDLYNNILYVSGAGFVFACTSMMVVWLSHMIINRSIKSEETYVKTNIELQNKDKLKNEYVLRVTHDIKGHVAAVMSCLEVVRSKITGSLNEVQEEFINRAYERAEFLSEFIKDLLNLTKKRLQSNVEFEEFSLPELINRVVAPVKILISDKGINFNIYIDNSVGTIRGNPYAIEELYSNLLLNSVKYTPTGGHIEMNVRKRMNYIISEISDSGIGIPKDEIPKIFDEFYRASNVQRDVKSGTGLGLSIVKEIVNRHKGKIKVESEEGVWTKFTVMLPLDPDRAV
;
A
#
# COMPACT_ATOMS: atom_id res chain seq x y z
N MET A 1 -13.58 4.69 -18.15
CA MET A 1 -13.34 5.68 -17.07
C MET A 1 -14.56 5.85 -16.16
N GLU A 2 -15.79 5.86 -16.68
CA GLU A 2 -17.03 6.02 -15.88
C GLU A 2 -17.31 4.86 -14.90
N GLU A 3 -17.03 3.62 -15.25
CA GLU A 3 -17.24 2.46 -14.34
C GLU A 3 -16.41 2.52 -13.05
N LYS A 4 -15.21 3.11 -13.08
CA LYS A 4 -14.38 3.30 -11.87
C LYS A 4 -14.90 4.40 -10.94
N LEU A 5 -15.75 5.31 -11.42
CA LEU A 5 -16.33 6.41 -10.64
C LEU A 5 -17.59 5.98 -9.86
N VAL A 6 -18.27 4.92 -10.26
CA VAL A 6 -19.49 4.42 -9.58
C VAL A 6 -19.25 4.09 -8.11
N PRO A 7 -18.17 3.35 -7.74
CA PRO A 7 -17.88 3.04 -6.32
C PRO A 7 -17.68 4.29 -5.46
N ALA A 8 -16.97 5.30 -5.99
CA ALA A 8 -16.72 6.55 -5.26
C ALA A 8 -18.02 7.34 -5.01
N HIS A 9 -18.88 7.49 -6.01
CA HIS A 9 -20.16 8.18 -5.87
C HIS A 9 -21.11 7.44 -4.92
N ILE A 10 -21.14 6.11 -4.93
CA ILE A 10 -21.90 5.30 -3.96
C ILE A 10 -21.33 5.47 -2.56
N PHE A 11 -20.02 5.57 -2.40
CA PHE A 11 -19.38 5.84 -1.12
C PHE A 11 -19.82 7.19 -0.55
N PHE A 12 -19.77 8.25 -1.36
CA PHE A 12 -20.23 9.59 -0.95
C PHE A 12 -21.71 9.59 -0.54
N LEU A 13 -22.60 8.94 -1.32
CA LEU A 13 -24.00 8.86 -1.00
C LEU A 13 -24.27 8.12 0.31
N LYS A 14 -23.56 7.03 0.57
CA LYS A 14 -23.63 6.31 1.87
C LYS A 14 -23.14 7.17 3.02
N TRP A 15 -22.02 7.86 2.82
CA TRP A 15 -21.44 8.72 3.84
C TRP A 15 -22.38 9.88 4.18
N PHE A 16 -23.01 10.49 3.18
CA PHE A 16 -23.96 11.58 3.36
C PHE A 16 -25.20 11.14 4.14
N ILE A 17 -25.76 9.97 3.83
CA ILE A 17 -26.86 9.37 4.60
C ILE A 17 -26.46 9.12 6.06
N ARG A 18 -25.21 8.63 6.31
CA ARG A 18 -24.72 8.39 7.67
C ARG A 18 -24.59 9.68 8.49
N ILE A 19 -24.05 10.74 7.90
CA ILE A 19 -23.93 12.05 8.56
C ILE A 19 -25.27 12.60 8.94
N ARG A 20 -26.31 12.45 8.11
CA ARG A 20 -27.65 12.87 8.45
C ARG A 20 -28.24 12.15 9.66
N TRP A 21 -27.95 10.87 9.87
CA TRP A 21 -28.36 10.19 11.10
C TRP A 21 -27.73 10.83 12.33
N ILE A 22 -26.46 11.23 12.23
CA ILE A 22 -25.79 11.97 13.31
C ILE A 22 -26.42 13.34 13.48
N ALA A 23 -26.75 14.06 12.41
CA ALA A 23 -27.37 15.37 12.46
C ALA A 23 -28.76 15.31 13.11
N VAL A 24 -29.59 14.32 12.75
CA VAL A 24 -30.91 14.13 13.39
C VAL A 24 -30.77 13.90 14.90
N ALA A 25 -29.87 13.00 15.29
CA ALA A 25 -29.60 12.73 16.70
C ALA A 25 -29.07 13.99 17.43
N ALA A 26 -28.16 14.73 16.78
CA ALA A 26 -27.60 15.96 17.34
C ALA A 26 -28.65 17.07 17.50
N ILE A 27 -29.55 17.25 16.52
CA ILE A 27 -30.64 18.23 16.62
C ILE A 27 -31.55 17.92 17.82
N ILE A 28 -31.97 16.66 17.96
CA ILE A 28 -32.84 16.25 19.07
C ILE A 28 -32.13 16.41 20.42
N ALA A 29 -30.87 15.96 20.51
CA ALA A 29 -30.07 16.05 21.72
C ALA A 29 -29.79 17.52 22.10
N SER A 30 -29.42 18.38 21.14
CA SER A 30 -29.14 19.79 21.39
C SER A 30 -30.41 20.52 21.79
N ASN A 31 -31.55 20.26 21.16
CA ASN A 31 -32.83 20.83 21.54
C ASN A 31 -33.18 20.50 23.00
N PHE A 32 -33.05 19.24 23.40
CA PHE A 32 -33.25 18.79 24.76
C PHE A 32 -32.29 19.45 25.77
N ILE A 33 -30.99 19.53 25.44
CA ILE A 33 -29.97 20.14 26.31
C ILE A 33 -30.21 21.64 26.45
N VAL A 34 -30.51 22.37 25.37
CA VAL A 34 -30.71 23.81 25.34
C VAL A 34 -31.95 24.19 26.20
N SER A 35 -33.02 23.46 26.03
CA SER A 35 -34.29 23.72 26.74
C SER A 35 -34.21 23.34 28.22
N HIS A 36 -33.70 22.15 28.56
CA HIS A 36 -33.81 21.62 29.94
C HIS A 36 -32.59 21.91 30.82
N PHE A 37 -31.41 22.08 30.26
CA PHE A 37 -30.18 22.32 31.04
C PHE A 37 -29.71 23.77 30.98
N LEU A 38 -29.84 24.42 29.82
CA LEU A 38 -29.39 25.81 29.66
C LEU A 38 -30.49 26.82 29.91
N ASN A 39 -31.75 26.38 30.05
CA ASN A 39 -32.92 27.20 30.20
C ASN A 39 -33.06 28.33 29.16
N ILE A 40 -32.61 28.01 27.91
CA ILE A 40 -32.78 28.92 26.77
C ILE A 40 -34.11 28.59 26.11
N SER A 41 -34.94 29.61 25.92
CA SER A 41 -36.23 29.44 25.24
C SER A 41 -36.05 29.19 23.76
N VAL A 42 -36.55 28.06 23.25
CA VAL A 42 -36.54 27.68 21.83
C VAL A 42 -37.89 27.07 21.45
N GLU A 43 -38.23 27.11 20.18
CA GLU A 43 -39.45 26.49 19.63
C GLU A 43 -39.30 24.97 19.48
N GLU A 44 -39.31 24.25 20.61
CA GLU A 44 -39.05 22.81 20.70
C GLU A 44 -39.86 21.98 19.70
N ASP A 45 -41.19 22.23 19.65
CA ASP A 45 -42.09 21.47 18.79
C ASP A 45 -41.74 21.61 17.30
N LYS A 46 -41.42 22.84 16.86
CA LYS A 46 -41.09 23.14 15.48
C LYS A 46 -39.73 22.52 15.09
N ILE A 47 -38.74 22.61 15.99
CA ILE A 47 -37.43 21.98 15.80
C ILE A 47 -37.55 20.46 15.70
N ASN A 48 -38.37 19.84 16.58
CA ASN A 48 -38.60 18.39 16.56
C ASN A 48 -39.38 17.94 15.31
N ILE A 49 -40.28 18.75 14.77
CA ILE A 49 -40.94 18.48 13.49
C ILE A 49 -39.91 18.48 12.35
N ILE A 50 -39.02 19.46 12.32
CA ILE A 50 -37.93 19.52 11.30
C ILE A 50 -37.03 18.31 11.41
N ALA A 51 -36.63 17.89 12.62
CA ALA A 51 -35.84 16.67 12.84
C ALA A 51 -36.58 15.42 12.35
N GLY A 52 -37.93 15.35 12.58
CA GLY A 52 -38.79 14.29 12.06
C GLY A 52 -38.84 14.25 10.52
N ILE A 53 -38.97 15.41 9.87
CA ILE A 53 -38.92 15.51 8.40
C ILE A 53 -37.58 15.07 7.88
N LEU A 54 -36.45 15.50 8.50
CA LEU A 54 -35.11 15.10 8.12
C LEU A 54 -34.91 13.60 8.28
N PHE A 55 -35.45 13.01 9.35
CA PHE A 55 -35.45 11.55 9.57
C PHE A 55 -36.17 10.81 8.43
N LEU A 56 -37.39 11.22 8.09
CA LEU A 56 -38.17 10.58 7.01
C LEU A 56 -37.51 10.71 5.66
N LEU A 57 -36.93 11.86 5.33
CA LEU A 57 -36.15 12.06 4.11
C LEU A 57 -34.92 11.16 4.08
N ASN A 58 -34.23 10.97 5.21
CA ASN A 58 -33.07 10.09 5.27
C ASN A 58 -33.45 8.63 5.07
N VAL A 59 -34.57 8.18 5.62
CA VAL A 59 -35.14 6.83 5.33
C VAL A 59 -35.46 6.70 3.85
N PHE A 60 -36.10 7.69 3.23
CA PHE A 60 -36.36 7.68 1.78
C PHE A 60 -35.09 7.55 0.96
N HIS A 61 -34.06 8.34 1.25
CA HIS A 61 -32.78 8.30 0.53
C HIS A 61 -32.05 6.97 0.73
N TRP A 62 -32.18 6.34 1.90
CA TRP A 62 -31.64 5.01 2.16
C TRP A 62 -32.33 3.93 1.28
N PHE A 63 -33.65 4.01 1.09
CA PHE A 63 -34.37 3.13 0.17
C PHE A 63 -33.96 3.37 -1.29
N VAL A 64 -33.81 4.62 -1.71
CA VAL A 64 -33.33 4.97 -3.04
C VAL A 64 -31.93 4.39 -3.29
N LEU A 65 -31.01 4.52 -2.32
CA LEU A 65 -29.67 3.93 -2.40
C LEU A 65 -29.71 2.40 -2.55
N ARG A 66 -30.60 1.73 -1.81
CA ARG A 66 -30.78 0.25 -1.94
C ARG A 66 -31.26 -0.15 -3.32
N ARG A 67 -32.14 0.64 -3.95
CA ARG A 67 -32.61 0.40 -5.32
C ARG A 67 -31.50 0.64 -6.34
N ILE A 68 -30.73 1.71 -6.22
CA ILE A 68 -29.61 2.05 -7.12
C ILE A 68 -28.56 0.94 -7.09
N LYS A 69 -28.25 0.33 -5.94
CA LYS A 69 -27.27 -0.76 -5.83
C LYS A 69 -27.67 -2.06 -6.56
N LYS A 70 -28.96 -2.30 -6.77
CA LYS A 70 -29.48 -3.50 -7.46
C LYS A 70 -29.52 -3.31 -8.98
N ASP A 71 -29.34 -2.08 -9.44
CA ASP A 71 -29.46 -1.73 -10.86
C ASP A 71 -28.08 -1.70 -11.52
N SER A 72 -27.88 -2.51 -12.57
CA SER A 72 -26.64 -2.64 -13.35
C SER A 72 -26.66 -1.77 -14.62
N GLY A 73 -27.58 -0.83 -14.75
CA GLY A 73 -27.79 -0.04 -15.98
C GLY A 73 -26.81 1.12 -16.14
N THR A 74 -26.64 1.56 -17.39
CA THR A 74 -25.72 2.64 -17.81
C THR A 74 -26.01 4.02 -17.17
N ASN A 75 -27.19 4.23 -16.54
CA ASN A 75 -27.62 5.53 -15.99
C ASN A 75 -27.45 5.65 -14.45
N VAL A 76 -26.66 4.78 -13.82
CA VAL A 76 -26.50 4.75 -12.37
C VAL A 76 -25.90 6.07 -11.84
N ILE A 77 -24.84 6.59 -12.47
CA ILE A 77 -24.17 7.83 -12.06
C ILE A 77 -25.12 9.03 -12.10
N SER A 78 -25.91 9.16 -13.18
CA SER A 78 -26.88 10.25 -13.31
C SER A 78 -27.96 10.22 -12.24
N ARG A 79 -28.45 9.02 -11.89
CA ARG A 79 -29.43 8.83 -10.78
C ARG A 79 -28.84 9.17 -9.43
N ILE A 80 -27.57 8.78 -9.18
CA ILE A 80 -26.86 9.13 -7.94
C ILE A 80 -26.72 10.65 -7.84
N LYS A 81 -26.21 11.32 -8.88
CA LYS A 81 -26.05 12.77 -8.90
C LYS A 81 -27.38 13.49 -8.67
N ARG A 82 -28.45 13.08 -9.37
CA ARG A 82 -29.78 13.67 -9.18
C ARG A 82 -30.32 13.49 -7.75
N ASN A 83 -30.06 12.36 -7.14
CA ASN A 83 -30.43 12.13 -5.74
C ASN A 83 -29.64 13.04 -4.79
N ILE A 84 -28.34 13.24 -5.01
CA ILE A 84 -27.51 14.13 -4.20
C ILE A 84 -27.95 15.59 -4.38
N HIS A 85 -28.29 16.02 -5.62
CA HIS A 85 -28.87 17.34 -5.87
C HIS A 85 -30.11 17.59 -5.00
N PHE A 86 -31.05 16.65 -5.03
CA PHE A 86 -32.27 16.74 -4.23
C PHE A 86 -31.95 16.80 -2.74
N GLN A 87 -30.99 16.02 -2.27
CA GLN A 87 -30.55 16.03 -0.88
C GLN A 87 -30.01 17.39 -0.45
N ILE A 88 -29.09 17.99 -1.23
CA ILE A 88 -28.48 19.28 -0.86
C ILE A 88 -29.52 20.40 -0.83
N ILE A 89 -30.39 20.44 -1.82
CA ILE A 89 -31.45 21.47 -1.87
C ILE A 89 -32.40 21.35 -0.66
N THR A 90 -32.90 20.17 -0.36
CA THR A 90 -33.79 19.93 0.77
C THR A 90 -33.10 20.19 2.10
N ASP A 91 -31.83 19.85 2.25
CA ASP A 91 -31.08 20.12 3.48
C ASP A 91 -30.86 21.61 3.70
N LEU A 92 -30.53 22.39 2.65
CA LEU A 92 -30.38 23.83 2.76
C LEU A 92 -31.71 24.51 3.20
N ILE A 93 -32.85 24.04 2.66
CA ILE A 93 -34.16 24.55 3.05
C ILE A 93 -34.48 24.19 4.52
N LEU A 94 -34.28 22.92 4.90
CA LEU A 94 -34.55 22.48 6.28
C LEU A 94 -33.60 23.13 7.28
N LEU A 95 -32.34 23.37 6.91
CA LEU A 95 -31.37 24.10 7.71
C LEU A 95 -31.82 25.55 7.91
N THR A 96 -32.34 26.21 6.85
CA THR A 96 -32.90 27.57 6.96
C THR A 96 -34.06 27.63 7.95
N LEU A 97 -34.99 26.66 7.85
CA LEU A 97 -36.13 26.58 8.79
C LEU A 97 -35.66 26.28 10.22
N LEU A 98 -34.68 25.40 10.39
CA LEU A 98 -34.11 25.11 11.70
C LEU A 98 -33.50 26.36 12.33
N ILE A 99 -32.72 27.14 11.57
CA ILE A 99 -32.13 28.39 12.03
C ILE A 99 -33.21 29.42 12.38
N HIS A 100 -34.23 29.55 11.54
CA HIS A 100 -35.36 30.45 11.80
C HIS A 100 -36.06 30.18 13.16
N PHE A 101 -36.33 28.90 13.45
CA PHE A 101 -37.00 28.53 14.72
C PHE A 101 -36.06 28.44 15.93
N SER A 102 -34.77 28.70 15.73
CA SER A 102 -33.77 28.61 16.79
C SER A 102 -32.88 29.86 16.90
N GLY A 103 -33.40 31.06 16.60
CA GLY A 103 -32.70 32.32 16.80
C GLY A 103 -32.29 33.07 15.53
N GLY A 104 -32.71 32.63 14.34
CA GLY A 104 -32.48 33.35 13.11
C GLY A 104 -31.00 33.65 12.85
N ILE A 105 -30.69 34.88 12.47
CA ILE A 105 -29.32 35.36 12.17
C ILE A 105 -28.39 35.37 13.40
N GLU A 106 -28.96 35.32 14.60
CA GLU A 106 -28.24 35.30 15.88
C GLU A 106 -27.72 33.91 16.23
N ASN A 107 -28.22 32.87 15.51
CA ASN A 107 -27.84 31.48 15.76
C ASN A 107 -26.53 31.11 15.12
N PRO A 108 -25.52 30.63 15.88
CA PRO A 108 -24.24 30.16 15.33
C PRO A 108 -24.39 28.97 14.39
N LEU A 109 -25.51 28.24 14.38
CA LEU A 109 -25.80 27.15 13.45
C LEU A 109 -25.80 27.59 11.96
N ILE A 110 -25.82 28.90 11.69
CA ILE A 110 -25.68 29.45 10.33
C ILE A 110 -24.38 28.96 9.64
N LEU A 111 -23.34 28.60 10.41
CA LEU A 111 -22.09 28.04 9.90
C LEU A 111 -22.29 26.65 9.25
N PHE A 112 -23.37 25.94 9.57
CA PHE A 112 -23.65 24.64 8.96
C PHE A 112 -23.94 24.69 7.45
N TYR A 113 -24.29 25.86 6.92
CA TYR A 113 -24.36 26.04 5.45
C TYR A 113 -23.05 25.69 4.76
N PHE A 114 -21.91 26.03 5.37
CA PHE A 114 -20.59 25.78 4.77
C PHE A 114 -20.30 24.29 4.58
N PHE A 115 -20.80 23.41 5.46
CA PHE A 115 -20.66 21.96 5.26
C PHE A 115 -21.34 21.51 3.98
N HIS A 116 -22.53 22.00 3.69
CA HIS A 116 -23.26 21.67 2.46
C HIS A 116 -22.55 22.20 1.21
N LEU A 117 -21.95 23.40 1.30
CA LEU A 117 -21.17 23.98 0.20
C LEU A 117 -19.89 23.21 -0.07
N ILE A 118 -19.19 22.73 0.98
CA ILE A 118 -18.00 21.87 0.83
C ILE A 118 -18.39 20.54 0.17
N ILE A 119 -19.48 19.92 0.59
CA ILE A 119 -19.99 18.68 0.01
C ILE A 119 -20.38 18.89 -1.46
N ALA A 120 -21.11 19.96 -1.76
CA ALA A 120 -21.47 20.31 -3.13
C ALA A 120 -20.23 20.48 -4.03
N SER A 121 -19.21 21.19 -3.51
CA SER A 121 -17.94 21.42 -4.22
C SER A 121 -17.16 20.13 -4.47
N SER A 122 -17.33 19.12 -3.61
CA SER A 122 -16.64 17.82 -3.76
C SER A 122 -17.24 16.92 -4.85
N ILE A 123 -18.49 17.15 -5.23
CA ILE A 123 -19.27 16.25 -6.08
C ILE A 123 -19.60 16.88 -7.44
N PHE A 124 -19.81 18.19 -7.45
CA PHE A 124 -20.32 18.91 -8.61
C PHE A 124 -19.26 19.83 -9.24
N SER A 125 -19.59 20.30 -10.46
CA SER A 125 -18.75 21.27 -11.16
C SER A 125 -18.67 22.60 -10.43
N THR A 126 -17.63 23.38 -10.71
CA THR A 126 -17.40 24.69 -10.11
C THR A 126 -18.59 25.62 -10.25
N LEU A 127 -19.18 25.70 -11.45
CA LEU A 127 -20.35 26.53 -11.70
C LEU A 127 -21.55 26.14 -10.80
N LEU A 128 -21.83 24.84 -10.70
CA LEU A 128 -22.96 24.33 -9.93
C LEU A 128 -22.75 24.53 -8.42
N SER A 129 -21.51 24.45 -7.95
CA SER A 129 -21.18 24.73 -6.54
C SER A 129 -21.40 26.20 -6.20
N TYR A 130 -21.08 27.14 -7.11
CA TYR A 130 -21.40 28.55 -6.92
C TYR A 130 -22.90 28.83 -6.98
N LEU A 131 -23.66 28.07 -7.78
CA LEU A 131 -25.14 28.17 -7.76
C LEU A 131 -25.73 27.71 -6.43
N TYR A 132 -25.17 26.66 -5.80
CA TYR A 132 -25.55 26.27 -4.45
C TYR A 132 -25.19 27.33 -3.40
N ALA A 133 -24.03 27.98 -3.52
CA ALA A 133 -23.65 29.06 -2.64
C ALA A 133 -24.61 30.25 -2.79
N ALA A 134 -24.94 30.65 -4.02
CA ALA A 134 -25.92 31.69 -4.28
C ALA A 134 -27.29 31.35 -3.73
N PHE A 135 -27.75 30.10 -3.85
CA PHE A 135 -29.02 29.63 -3.26
C PHE A 135 -28.99 29.66 -1.73
N ALA A 136 -27.91 29.22 -1.08
CA ALA A 136 -27.73 29.27 0.37
C ALA A 136 -27.74 30.75 0.87
N ILE A 137 -27.04 31.64 0.17
CA ILE A 137 -27.02 33.08 0.48
C ILE A 137 -28.45 33.68 0.33
N LEU A 138 -29.13 33.34 -0.75
CA LEU A 138 -30.49 33.78 -0.96
C LEU A 138 -31.43 33.33 0.18
N LEU A 139 -31.38 32.08 0.59
CA LEU A 139 -32.19 31.55 1.70
C LEU A 139 -31.86 32.23 3.01
N ALA A 140 -30.59 32.35 3.37
CA ALA A 140 -30.15 32.95 4.62
C ALA A 140 -30.51 34.45 4.69
N LEU A 141 -30.24 35.20 3.61
CA LEU A 141 -30.56 36.62 3.57
C LEU A 141 -32.07 36.88 3.53
N SER A 142 -32.85 36.14 2.72
CA SER A 142 -34.29 36.31 2.67
C SER A 142 -34.93 36.06 4.03
N MET A 143 -34.53 35.00 4.74
CA MET A 143 -34.98 34.73 6.12
C MET A 143 -34.65 35.91 7.04
N SER A 144 -33.38 36.32 7.08
CA SER A 144 -32.94 37.40 8.01
C SER A 144 -33.60 38.75 7.73
N TYR A 145 -33.83 39.14 6.48
CA TYR A 145 -34.51 40.39 6.14
C TYR A 145 -36.02 40.31 6.40
N LEU A 146 -36.65 39.15 6.16
CA LEU A 146 -38.09 38.98 6.48
C LEU A 146 -38.36 39.06 7.99
N GLU A 147 -37.41 38.52 8.81
CA GLU A 147 -37.47 38.71 10.27
C GLU A 147 -37.22 40.17 10.67
N CYS A 148 -36.16 40.80 10.12
CA CYS A 148 -35.81 42.19 10.41
C CYS A 148 -36.95 43.20 10.10
N PHE A 149 -37.66 42.95 9.00
CA PHE A 149 -38.82 43.79 8.63
C PHE A 149 -40.15 43.32 9.27
N SER A 150 -40.11 42.35 10.19
CA SER A 150 -41.28 41.82 10.89
C SER A 150 -42.36 41.24 9.94
N VAL A 151 -41.95 40.78 8.73
CA VAL A 151 -42.85 40.09 7.80
C VAL A 151 -43.14 38.67 8.27
N ILE A 152 -42.16 38.03 8.88
CA ILE A 152 -42.30 36.77 9.61
C ILE A 152 -41.87 36.96 11.07
N PRO A 153 -42.44 36.17 12.01
CA PRO A 153 -42.07 36.27 13.41
C PRO A 153 -40.61 35.84 13.62
N HIS A 154 -39.88 36.56 14.44
CA HIS A 154 -38.58 36.14 14.95
C HIS A 154 -38.74 35.31 16.23
N TYR A 155 -37.88 34.29 16.40
CA TYR A 155 -37.87 33.39 17.56
C TYR A 155 -36.54 33.56 18.32
N PRO A 156 -36.45 34.54 19.27
CA PRO A 156 -35.20 34.87 19.92
C PRO A 156 -34.66 33.74 20.79
N LEU A 157 -33.33 33.65 20.91
CA LEU A 157 -32.66 32.78 21.89
C LEU A 157 -32.62 33.49 23.26
N GLU A 158 -33.75 33.58 23.98
CA GLU A 158 -33.79 34.20 25.28
C GLU A 158 -32.85 33.50 26.26
N GLY A 159 -32.01 34.28 26.94
CA GLY A 159 -30.96 33.75 27.83
C GLY A 159 -29.60 33.52 27.17
N PHE A 160 -29.50 33.54 25.82
CA PHE A 160 -28.24 33.41 25.09
C PHE A 160 -27.77 34.75 24.49
N VAL A 161 -28.67 35.50 23.90
CA VAL A 161 -28.40 36.84 23.33
C VAL A 161 -29.22 37.88 24.02
N ASN A 162 -28.59 38.94 24.53
CA ASN A 162 -29.27 39.99 25.34
C ASN A 162 -29.73 41.22 24.54
N HIS A 163 -29.57 41.21 23.20
CA HIS A 163 -29.92 42.35 22.33
C HIS A 163 -30.64 41.83 21.08
N ASP A 164 -31.68 42.61 20.64
CA ASP A 164 -32.47 42.34 19.44
C ASP A 164 -31.66 42.64 18.16
N LEU A 165 -30.60 41.89 17.90
CA LEU A 165 -29.69 42.08 16.75
C LEU A 165 -30.43 41.88 15.43
N TYR A 166 -31.42 40.99 15.39
CA TYR A 166 -32.21 40.71 14.19
C TYR A 166 -32.97 41.93 13.66
N ASN A 167 -33.34 42.90 14.54
CA ASN A 167 -34.08 44.11 14.20
C ASN A 167 -33.12 45.26 13.74
N ASN A 168 -31.83 45.08 13.88
CA ASN A 168 -30.84 46.06 13.46
C ASN A 168 -30.43 45.82 12.01
N ILE A 169 -30.93 46.62 11.06
CA ILE A 169 -30.66 46.48 9.62
C ILE A 169 -29.17 46.54 9.27
N LEU A 170 -28.40 47.34 10.02
CA LEU A 170 -26.97 47.45 9.80
C LEU A 170 -26.24 46.16 10.19
N TYR A 171 -26.64 45.55 11.31
CA TYR A 171 -26.13 44.27 11.76
C TYR A 171 -26.50 43.15 10.77
N VAL A 172 -27.78 43.05 10.38
CA VAL A 172 -28.27 42.04 9.43
C VAL A 172 -27.54 42.15 8.08
N SER A 173 -27.37 43.39 7.57
CA SER A 173 -26.68 43.62 6.32
C SER A 173 -25.19 43.27 6.43
N GLY A 174 -24.52 43.65 7.52
CA GLY A 174 -23.09 43.34 7.78
C GLY A 174 -22.85 41.83 7.92
N ALA A 175 -23.66 41.16 8.75
CA ALA A 175 -23.56 39.70 8.94
C ALA A 175 -23.89 38.97 7.64
N GLY A 176 -24.89 39.40 6.90
CA GLY A 176 -25.26 38.86 5.59
C GLY A 176 -24.15 39.03 4.56
N PHE A 177 -23.47 40.19 4.51
CA PHE A 177 -22.34 40.44 3.65
C PHE A 177 -21.17 39.49 3.99
N VAL A 178 -20.81 39.36 5.26
CA VAL A 178 -19.77 38.43 5.73
C VAL A 178 -20.11 36.99 5.36
N PHE A 179 -21.36 36.57 5.59
CA PHE A 179 -21.83 35.24 5.24
C PHE A 179 -21.71 34.98 3.72
N ALA A 180 -22.10 35.94 2.87
CA ALA A 180 -22.01 35.83 1.43
C ALA A 180 -20.52 35.69 0.95
N CYS A 181 -19.66 36.59 1.44
CA CYS A 181 -18.23 36.52 1.14
C CYS A 181 -17.58 35.20 1.57
N THR A 182 -17.91 34.76 2.80
CA THR A 182 -17.37 33.50 3.35
C THR A 182 -17.89 32.29 2.55
N SER A 183 -19.19 32.28 2.16
CA SER A 183 -19.75 31.21 1.32
C SER A 183 -19.05 31.09 -0.02
N MET A 184 -18.79 32.20 -0.71
CA MET A 184 -18.07 32.22 -1.97
C MET A 184 -16.62 31.78 -1.78
N MET A 185 -15.96 32.23 -0.72
CA MET A 185 -14.59 31.83 -0.37
C MET A 185 -14.48 30.32 -0.06
N VAL A 186 -15.43 29.76 0.67
CA VAL A 186 -15.48 28.32 0.98
C VAL A 186 -15.56 27.48 -0.30
N VAL A 187 -16.41 27.85 -1.25
CA VAL A 187 -16.50 27.16 -2.55
C VAL A 187 -15.19 27.27 -3.33
N TRP A 188 -14.60 28.48 -3.39
CA TRP A 188 -13.32 28.70 -4.07
C TRP A 188 -12.18 27.87 -3.48
N LEU A 189 -12.01 27.90 -2.15
CA LEU A 189 -11.00 27.11 -1.44
C LEU A 189 -11.21 25.62 -1.62
N SER A 190 -12.46 25.15 -1.54
CA SER A 190 -12.79 23.73 -1.72
C SER A 190 -12.37 23.27 -3.12
N HIS A 191 -12.70 23.99 -4.18
CA HIS A 191 -12.30 23.66 -5.54
C HIS A 191 -10.79 23.75 -5.73
N MET A 192 -10.12 24.72 -5.14
CA MET A 192 -8.66 24.84 -5.20
C MET A 192 -7.98 23.60 -4.59
N ILE A 193 -8.44 23.17 -3.42
CA ILE A 193 -7.89 21.99 -2.73
C ILE A 193 -8.16 20.71 -3.53
N ILE A 194 -9.39 20.53 -4.02
CA ILE A 194 -9.79 19.37 -4.78
C ILE A 194 -8.99 19.25 -6.09
N ASN A 195 -8.90 20.34 -6.85
CA ASN A 195 -8.14 20.37 -8.10
C ASN A 195 -6.65 20.10 -7.88
N ARG A 196 -6.08 20.61 -6.78
CA ARG A 196 -4.69 20.33 -6.40
C ARG A 196 -4.49 18.86 -6.05
N SER A 197 -5.43 18.25 -5.31
CA SER A 197 -5.38 16.84 -4.94
C SER A 197 -5.45 15.93 -6.17
N ILE A 198 -6.40 16.18 -7.08
CA ILE A 198 -6.55 15.43 -8.34
C ILE A 198 -5.25 15.50 -9.17
N LYS A 199 -4.72 16.71 -9.37
CA LYS A 199 -3.48 16.91 -10.14
C LYS A 199 -2.28 16.23 -9.50
N SER A 200 -2.20 16.23 -8.17
CA SER A 200 -1.14 15.51 -7.42
C SER A 200 -1.22 14.00 -7.64
N GLU A 201 -2.43 13.44 -7.57
CA GLU A 201 -2.67 12.01 -7.78
C GLU A 201 -2.33 11.58 -9.22
N GLU A 202 -2.77 12.35 -10.22
CA GLU A 202 -2.43 12.11 -11.63
C GLU A 202 -0.92 12.14 -11.86
N THR A 203 -0.22 13.11 -11.26
CA THR A 203 1.24 13.22 -11.35
C THR A 203 1.91 12.02 -10.69
N TYR A 204 1.44 11.61 -9.50
CA TYR A 204 1.97 10.44 -8.80
C TYR A 204 1.83 9.16 -9.62
N VAL A 205 0.63 8.90 -10.16
CA VAL A 205 0.37 7.73 -11.01
C VAL A 205 1.27 7.73 -12.25
N LYS A 206 1.38 8.88 -12.94
CA LYS A 206 2.22 9.02 -14.12
C LYS A 206 3.70 8.77 -13.81
N THR A 207 4.21 9.36 -12.72
CA THR A 207 5.61 9.16 -12.31
C THR A 207 5.90 7.72 -11.93
N ASN A 208 4.95 7.05 -11.27
CA ASN A 208 5.11 5.64 -10.89
C ASN A 208 5.15 4.72 -12.12
N ILE A 209 4.28 4.96 -13.11
CA ILE A 209 4.32 4.22 -14.39
C ILE A 209 5.64 4.46 -15.13
N GLU A 210 6.12 5.70 -15.17
CA GLU A 210 7.40 6.03 -15.81
C GLU A 210 8.59 5.34 -15.12
N LEU A 211 8.58 5.31 -13.77
CA LEU A 211 9.61 4.62 -12.99
C LEU A 211 9.60 3.11 -13.29
N GLN A 212 8.42 2.48 -13.28
CA GLN A 212 8.29 1.06 -13.60
C GLN A 212 8.80 0.75 -15.02
N ASN A 213 8.49 1.60 -15.99
CA ASN A 213 8.97 1.43 -17.37
C ASN A 213 10.49 1.57 -17.46
N LYS A 214 11.09 2.53 -16.75
CA LYS A 214 12.55 2.69 -16.69
C LYS A 214 13.23 1.46 -16.07
N ASP A 215 12.68 0.93 -14.99
CA ASP A 215 13.21 -0.28 -14.34
C ASP A 215 13.10 -1.50 -15.27
N LYS A 216 11.99 -1.63 -15.98
CA LYS A 216 11.81 -2.69 -16.98
C LYS A 216 12.84 -2.61 -18.11
N LEU A 217 13.00 -1.42 -18.71
CA LEU A 217 13.97 -1.18 -19.77
C LEU A 217 15.41 -1.45 -19.31
N LYS A 218 15.77 -1.02 -18.09
CA LYS A 218 17.07 -1.32 -17.48
C LYS A 218 17.31 -2.82 -17.38
N ASN A 219 16.33 -3.58 -16.90
CA ASN A 219 16.43 -5.02 -16.75
C ASN A 219 16.51 -5.73 -18.12
N GLU A 220 15.75 -5.30 -19.12
CA GLU A 220 15.83 -5.82 -20.50
C GLU A 220 17.21 -5.56 -21.12
N TYR A 221 17.78 -4.36 -20.89
CA TYR A 221 19.12 -4.03 -21.34
C TYR A 221 20.19 -4.94 -20.70
N VAL A 222 20.13 -5.12 -19.37
CA VAL A 222 21.05 -6.03 -18.65
C VAL A 222 20.91 -7.44 -19.20
N LEU A 223 19.71 -7.94 -19.45
CA LEU A 223 19.47 -9.26 -20.00
C LEU A 223 20.17 -9.45 -21.37
N ARG A 224 20.02 -8.46 -22.27
CA ARG A 224 20.62 -8.50 -23.61
C ARG A 224 22.14 -8.49 -23.56
N VAL A 225 22.71 -7.54 -22.83
CA VAL A 225 24.17 -7.42 -22.68
C VAL A 225 24.78 -8.68 -22.06
N THR A 226 24.12 -9.22 -21.06
CA THR A 226 24.59 -10.44 -20.37
C THR A 226 24.52 -11.67 -21.27
N HIS A 227 23.50 -11.76 -22.13
CA HIS A 227 23.41 -12.81 -23.14
C HIS A 227 24.57 -12.75 -24.13
N ASP A 228 24.91 -11.56 -24.62
CA ASP A 228 25.99 -11.38 -25.58
C ASP A 228 27.38 -11.71 -24.97
N ILE A 229 27.60 -11.25 -23.72
CA ILE A 229 28.83 -11.58 -22.97
C ILE A 229 28.95 -13.10 -22.77
N LYS A 230 27.85 -13.81 -22.48
CA LYS A 230 27.87 -15.28 -22.35
C LYS A 230 28.40 -15.97 -23.58
N GLY A 231 28.01 -15.51 -24.78
CA GLY A 231 28.53 -16.05 -26.05
C GLY A 231 30.03 -15.87 -26.20
N HIS A 232 30.56 -14.70 -25.88
CA HIS A 232 31.98 -14.42 -25.94
C HIS A 232 32.78 -15.24 -24.92
N VAL A 233 32.32 -15.39 -23.70
CA VAL A 233 32.98 -16.19 -22.67
C VAL A 233 32.98 -17.67 -23.05
N ALA A 234 31.89 -18.18 -23.60
CA ALA A 234 31.86 -19.58 -24.09
C ALA A 234 32.88 -19.84 -25.21
N ALA A 235 33.06 -18.89 -26.14
CA ALA A 235 34.06 -18.96 -27.17
C ALA A 235 35.49 -18.99 -26.58
N VAL A 236 35.79 -18.12 -25.61
CA VAL A 236 37.10 -18.11 -24.92
C VAL A 236 37.35 -19.43 -24.19
N MET A 237 36.34 -19.96 -23.47
CA MET A 237 36.43 -21.25 -22.77
C MET A 237 36.74 -22.40 -23.76
N SER A 238 36.05 -22.42 -24.92
CA SER A 238 36.30 -23.42 -25.96
C SER A 238 37.76 -23.37 -26.50
N CYS A 239 38.29 -22.17 -26.73
CA CYS A 239 39.70 -22.03 -27.16
C CYS A 239 40.68 -22.51 -26.08
N LEU A 240 40.43 -22.16 -24.81
CA LEU A 240 41.28 -22.62 -23.71
C LEU A 240 41.21 -24.14 -23.51
N GLU A 241 40.02 -24.75 -23.69
CA GLU A 241 39.86 -26.19 -23.59
C GLU A 241 40.62 -26.94 -24.68
N VAL A 242 40.62 -26.44 -25.93
CA VAL A 242 41.44 -27.01 -27.04
C VAL A 242 42.92 -26.98 -26.70
N VAL A 243 43.44 -25.89 -26.13
CA VAL A 243 44.83 -25.78 -25.70
C VAL A 243 45.13 -26.73 -24.52
N ARG A 244 44.26 -26.79 -23.54
CA ARG A 244 44.35 -27.61 -22.32
C ARG A 244 44.34 -29.11 -22.63
N SER A 245 43.57 -29.52 -23.64
CA SER A 245 43.50 -30.91 -24.09
C SER A 245 44.76 -31.41 -24.79
N LYS A 246 45.75 -30.52 -24.98
CA LYS A 246 47.03 -30.82 -25.62
C LYS A 246 46.94 -31.33 -27.09
N ILE A 247 45.78 -31.13 -27.74
CA ILE A 247 45.56 -31.48 -29.17
C ILE A 247 46.47 -30.64 -30.06
N THR A 248 46.83 -29.43 -29.65
CA THR A 248 47.68 -28.49 -30.41
C THR A 248 49.19 -28.66 -30.11
N GLY A 249 49.56 -29.63 -29.27
CA GLY A 249 50.95 -29.88 -28.85
C GLY A 249 51.08 -29.91 -27.32
N SER A 250 52.30 -30.35 -26.87
CA SER A 250 52.56 -30.36 -25.40
C SER A 250 52.87 -28.98 -24.88
N LEU A 251 52.34 -28.71 -23.68
CA LEU A 251 52.57 -27.48 -22.93
C LEU A 251 53.73 -27.70 -21.95
N ASN A 252 54.59 -26.69 -21.73
CA ASN A 252 55.48 -26.69 -20.59
C ASN A 252 54.73 -26.34 -19.29
N GLU A 253 55.32 -26.60 -18.12
CA GLU A 253 54.71 -26.42 -16.82
C GLU A 253 54.17 -25.00 -16.60
N VAL A 254 54.89 -23.98 -17.05
CA VAL A 254 54.49 -22.58 -16.92
C VAL A 254 53.26 -22.28 -17.81
N GLN A 255 53.26 -22.77 -19.05
CA GLN A 255 52.13 -22.62 -19.97
C GLN A 255 50.88 -23.33 -19.43
N GLU A 256 51.04 -24.54 -18.89
CA GLU A 256 49.94 -25.32 -18.31
C GLU A 256 49.33 -24.58 -17.09
N GLU A 257 50.16 -23.98 -16.24
CA GLU A 257 49.69 -23.16 -15.11
C GLU A 257 48.91 -21.95 -15.59
N PHE A 258 49.39 -21.16 -16.55
CA PHE A 258 48.69 -19.99 -17.06
C PHE A 258 47.37 -20.33 -17.77
N ILE A 259 47.33 -21.41 -18.57
CA ILE A 259 46.10 -21.87 -19.24
C ILE A 259 45.08 -22.34 -18.22
N ASN A 260 45.45 -23.08 -17.20
CA ASN A 260 44.56 -23.50 -16.14
C ASN A 260 44.00 -22.31 -15.36
N ARG A 261 44.82 -21.32 -15.01
CA ARG A 261 44.38 -20.07 -14.38
C ARG A 261 43.42 -19.28 -15.26
N ALA A 262 43.67 -19.19 -16.57
CA ALA A 262 42.79 -18.50 -17.51
C ALA A 262 41.43 -19.22 -17.63
N TYR A 263 41.46 -20.56 -17.68
CA TYR A 263 40.25 -21.37 -17.74
C TYR A 263 39.40 -21.21 -16.47
N GLU A 264 39.99 -21.31 -15.27
CA GLU A 264 39.31 -21.07 -13.99
C GLU A 264 38.65 -19.69 -13.94
N ARG A 265 39.31 -18.66 -14.51
CA ARG A 265 38.74 -17.31 -14.56
C ARG A 265 37.58 -17.20 -15.54
N ALA A 266 37.66 -17.84 -16.68
CA ALA A 266 36.57 -17.89 -17.66
C ALA A 266 35.38 -18.68 -17.16
N GLU A 267 35.61 -19.79 -16.44
CA GLU A 267 34.57 -20.58 -15.78
C GLU A 267 33.84 -19.76 -14.71
N PHE A 268 34.61 -19.08 -13.85
CA PHE A 268 34.01 -18.14 -12.84
C PHE A 268 33.15 -17.07 -13.52
N LEU A 269 33.63 -16.47 -14.63
CA LEU A 269 32.87 -15.44 -15.35
C LEU A 269 31.58 -16.01 -15.96
N SER A 270 31.64 -17.26 -16.49
CA SER A 270 30.48 -17.95 -17.02
C SER A 270 29.42 -18.20 -15.96
N GLU A 271 29.81 -18.61 -14.75
CA GLU A 271 28.92 -18.79 -13.59
C GLU A 271 28.29 -17.45 -13.16
N PHE A 272 29.10 -16.40 -13.05
CA PHE A 272 28.66 -15.06 -12.74
C PHE A 272 27.59 -14.54 -13.72
N ILE A 273 27.79 -14.72 -15.01
CA ILE A 273 26.88 -14.36 -16.09
C ILE A 273 25.56 -15.13 -15.95
N LYS A 274 25.61 -16.42 -15.66
CA LYS A 274 24.45 -17.27 -15.45
C LYS A 274 23.59 -16.77 -14.27
N ASP A 275 24.22 -16.43 -13.16
CA ASP A 275 23.54 -15.93 -11.97
C ASP A 275 22.89 -14.58 -12.23
N LEU A 276 23.60 -13.66 -12.91
CA LEU A 276 23.07 -12.35 -13.30
C LEU A 276 21.86 -12.47 -14.23
N LEU A 277 21.90 -13.40 -15.20
CA LEU A 277 20.78 -13.70 -16.08
C LEU A 277 19.55 -14.19 -15.29
N ASN A 278 19.78 -15.12 -14.36
CA ASN A 278 18.71 -15.67 -13.54
C ASN A 278 18.05 -14.61 -12.66
N LEU A 279 18.86 -13.77 -12.00
CA LEU A 279 18.36 -12.63 -11.20
C LEU A 279 17.53 -11.67 -12.05
N THR A 280 18.06 -11.29 -13.24
CA THR A 280 17.38 -10.31 -14.11
C THR A 280 16.08 -10.87 -14.69
N LYS A 281 16.06 -12.14 -15.12
CA LYS A 281 14.84 -12.81 -15.57
C LYS A 281 13.76 -12.82 -14.50
N LYS A 282 14.12 -13.11 -13.25
CA LYS A 282 13.18 -13.10 -12.11
C LYS A 282 12.60 -11.71 -11.84
N ARG A 283 13.40 -10.66 -11.97
CA ARG A 283 12.91 -9.27 -11.84
C ARG A 283 11.92 -8.88 -12.91
N LEU A 284 12.08 -9.41 -14.13
CA LEU A 284 11.15 -9.16 -15.24
C LEU A 284 9.84 -9.96 -15.13
N GLN A 285 9.84 -11.11 -14.43
CA GLN A 285 8.66 -11.91 -14.19
C GLN A 285 7.82 -11.29 -13.05
N SER A 286 6.87 -10.44 -13.40
CA SER A 286 5.98 -9.77 -12.45
C SER A 286 4.95 -10.69 -11.80
N ASN A 287 4.59 -11.80 -12.45
CA ASN A 287 3.62 -12.77 -11.94
C ASN A 287 4.35 -14.01 -11.42
N VAL A 288 4.50 -14.09 -10.12
CA VAL A 288 4.90 -15.34 -9.44
C VAL A 288 3.63 -16.13 -9.21
N GLU A 289 3.44 -17.23 -9.97
CA GLU A 289 2.36 -18.16 -9.70
C GLU A 289 2.67 -18.91 -8.40
N PHE A 290 1.80 -18.74 -7.40
CA PHE A 290 1.87 -19.47 -6.14
C PHE A 290 0.97 -20.69 -6.20
N GLU A 291 1.54 -21.85 -5.92
CA GLU A 291 0.84 -23.13 -5.83
C GLU A 291 1.05 -23.78 -4.46
N GLU A 292 0.20 -24.73 -4.12
CA GLU A 292 0.36 -25.54 -2.90
C GLU A 292 1.29 -26.71 -3.18
N PHE A 293 2.30 -26.90 -2.33
CA PHE A 293 3.25 -28.00 -2.44
C PHE A 293 3.74 -28.47 -1.06
N SER A 294 4.22 -29.72 -1.01
CA SER A 294 4.82 -30.32 0.19
C SER A 294 6.21 -29.76 0.43
N LEU A 295 6.39 -28.98 1.49
CA LEU A 295 7.70 -28.44 1.84
C LEU A 295 8.71 -29.51 2.27
N PRO A 296 8.34 -30.55 3.05
CA PRO A 296 9.26 -31.63 3.39
C PRO A 296 9.83 -32.36 2.15
N GLU A 297 8.98 -32.64 1.14
CA GLU A 297 9.42 -33.28 -0.10
C GLU A 297 10.36 -32.40 -0.89
N LEU A 298 10.10 -31.10 -0.97
CA LEU A 298 10.97 -30.13 -1.61
C LEU A 298 12.33 -30.06 -0.91
N ILE A 299 12.36 -29.95 0.42
CA ILE A 299 13.61 -29.91 1.18
C ILE A 299 14.42 -31.19 0.98
N ASN A 300 13.79 -32.37 1.02
CA ASN A 300 14.47 -33.62 0.75
C ASN A 300 15.09 -33.69 -0.64
N ARG A 301 14.42 -33.14 -1.65
CA ARG A 301 14.93 -33.04 -3.03
C ARG A 301 16.15 -32.12 -3.13
N VAL A 302 16.15 -30.99 -2.41
CA VAL A 302 17.28 -30.07 -2.34
C VAL A 302 18.47 -30.67 -1.61
N VAL A 303 18.23 -31.38 -0.52
CA VAL A 303 19.26 -31.96 0.35
C VAL A 303 19.97 -33.14 -0.34
N ALA A 304 19.28 -33.92 -1.17
CA ALA A 304 19.86 -35.11 -1.80
C ALA A 304 21.18 -34.87 -2.58
N PRO A 305 21.30 -33.91 -3.51
CA PRO A 305 22.56 -33.63 -4.19
C PRO A 305 23.61 -33.01 -3.26
N VAL A 306 23.18 -32.22 -2.25
CA VAL A 306 24.10 -31.55 -1.32
C VAL A 306 24.77 -32.57 -0.38
N LYS A 307 24.07 -33.66 -0.03
CA LYS A 307 24.65 -34.76 0.81
C LYS A 307 25.93 -35.36 0.19
N ILE A 308 26.03 -35.45 -1.12
CA ILE A 308 27.21 -35.95 -1.78
C ILE A 308 28.41 -35.03 -1.50
N LEU A 309 28.23 -33.72 -1.70
CA LEU A 309 29.29 -32.73 -1.45
C LEU A 309 29.69 -32.67 0.04
N ILE A 310 28.72 -32.86 0.93
CA ILE A 310 28.91 -32.92 2.39
C ILE A 310 29.78 -34.16 2.75
N SER A 311 29.48 -35.34 2.18
CA SER A 311 30.18 -36.56 2.39
C SER A 311 31.63 -36.47 1.87
N ASP A 312 31.82 -35.96 0.65
CA ASP A 312 33.14 -35.79 0.03
C ASP A 312 34.04 -34.86 0.86
N LYS A 313 33.45 -33.88 1.52
CA LYS A 313 34.14 -32.92 2.39
C LYS A 313 34.27 -33.40 3.85
N GLY A 314 33.70 -34.56 4.20
CA GLY A 314 33.71 -35.12 5.54
C GLY A 314 33.01 -34.25 6.60
N ILE A 315 32.00 -33.48 6.20
CA ILE A 315 31.20 -32.61 7.08
C ILE A 315 30.13 -33.45 7.77
N ASN A 316 29.88 -33.19 9.07
CA ASN A 316 28.79 -33.79 9.81
C ASN A 316 27.50 -33.00 9.55
N PHE A 317 26.49 -33.65 8.95
CA PHE A 317 25.22 -32.99 8.56
C PHE A 317 24.03 -33.60 9.29
N ASN A 318 23.30 -32.76 10.01
CA ASN A 318 22.04 -33.11 10.66
C ASN A 318 20.88 -32.31 10.08
N ILE A 319 19.76 -32.98 9.82
CA ILE A 319 18.54 -32.37 9.39
C ILE A 319 17.37 -32.81 10.26
N TYR A 320 16.59 -31.86 10.75
CA TYR A 320 15.37 -32.11 11.48
C TYR A 320 14.21 -31.32 10.86
N ILE A 321 13.17 -32.04 10.44
CA ILE A 321 11.91 -31.44 9.93
C ILE A 321 10.81 -31.90 10.88
N ASP A 322 10.18 -30.93 11.58
CA ASP A 322 9.07 -31.21 12.49
C ASP A 322 7.87 -31.80 11.73
N ASN A 323 7.22 -32.79 12.32
CA ASN A 323 6.05 -33.47 11.72
C ASN A 323 4.86 -32.54 11.44
N SER A 324 4.80 -31.36 12.07
CA SER A 324 3.80 -30.33 11.82
C SER A 324 4.03 -29.52 10.54
N VAL A 325 5.22 -29.67 9.92
CA VAL A 325 5.55 -29.03 8.64
C VAL A 325 4.92 -29.83 7.51
N GLY A 326 3.98 -29.22 6.81
CA GLY A 326 3.23 -29.84 5.72
C GLY A 326 3.30 -29.01 4.45
N THR A 327 2.13 -28.83 3.84
CA THR A 327 1.94 -28.05 2.62
C THR A 327 2.04 -26.56 2.92
N ILE A 328 2.70 -25.82 2.03
CA ILE A 328 2.73 -24.36 2.02
C ILE A 328 2.32 -23.86 0.64
N ARG A 329 1.88 -22.61 0.56
CA ARG A 329 1.60 -21.92 -0.69
C ARG A 329 2.75 -21.00 -1.07
N GLY A 330 3.27 -21.15 -2.29
CA GLY A 330 4.41 -20.37 -2.77
C GLY A 330 4.84 -20.80 -4.17
N ASN A 331 5.98 -20.28 -4.62
CA ASN A 331 6.62 -20.78 -5.84
C ASN A 331 7.66 -21.85 -5.49
N PRO A 332 7.42 -23.14 -5.80
CA PRO A 332 8.29 -24.23 -5.39
C PRO A 332 9.71 -24.12 -5.95
N TYR A 333 9.87 -23.66 -7.20
CA TYR A 333 11.20 -23.48 -7.81
C TYR A 333 12.03 -22.39 -7.12
N ALA A 334 11.37 -21.30 -6.73
CA ALA A 334 12.02 -20.22 -6.00
C ALA A 334 12.45 -20.69 -4.59
N ILE A 335 11.58 -21.43 -3.90
CA ILE A 335 11.88 -21.95 -2.56
C ILE A 335 12.95 -23.05 -2.60
N GLU A 336 12.98 -23.89 -3.64
CA GLU A 336 14.05 -24.84 -3.91
C GLU A 336 15.41 -24.13 -4.05
N GLU A 337 15.45 -23.04 -4.82
CA GLU A 337 16.64 -22.23 -5.01
C GLU A 337 17.08 -21.51 -3.72
N LEU A 338 16.14 -21.04 -2.90
CA LEU A 338 16.42 -20.45 -1.60
C LEU A 338 17.20 -21.42 -0.71
N TYR A 339 16.67 -22.62 -0.52
CA TYR A 339 17.32 -23.62 0.32
C TYR A 339 18.63 -24.13 -0.28
N SER A 340 18.69 -24.31 -1.60
CA SER A 340 19.92 -24.68 -2.31
C SER A 340 21.03 -23.66 -2.09
N ASN A 341 20.75 -22.36 -2.27
CA ASN A 341 21.74 -21.30 -2.04
C ASN A 341 22.24 -21.26 -0.60
N LEU A 342 21.38 -21.42 0.39
CA LEU A 342 21.78 -21.42 1.78
C LEU A 342 22.62 -22.65 2.14
N LEU A 343 22.19 -23.84 1.73
CA LEU A 343 22.93 -25.08 2.00
C LEU A 343 24.27 -25.14 1.28
N LEU A 344 24.33 -24.73 0.01
CA LEU A 344 25.59 -24.67 -0.74
C LEU A 344 26.57 -23.67 -0.12
N ASN A 345 26.08 -22.54 0.38
CA ASN A 345 26.91 -21.60 1.15
C ASN A 345 27.46 -22.24 2.41
N SER A 346 26.63 -22.95 3.21
CA SER A 346 27.08 -23.65 4.40
C SER A 346 28.15 -24.68 4.07
N VAL A 347 27.96 -25.52 3.04
CA VAL A 347 28.95 -26.51 2.61
C VAL A 347 30.26 -25.85 2.17
N LYS A 348 30.15 -24.76 1.42
CA LYS A 348 31.28 -24.03 0.86
C LYS A 348 32.16 -23.45 1.96
N TYR A 349 31.60 -22.83 2.97
CA TYR A 349 32.31 -22.09 4.01
C TYR A 349 32.67 -22.92 5.25
N THR A 350 32.11 -24.12 5.39
CA THR A 350 32.45 -25.04 6.48
C THR A 350 33.74 -25.80 6.13
N PRO A 351 34.74 -25.84 7.00
CA PRO A 351 35.97 -26.64 6.79
C PRO A 351 35.67 -28.14 6.84
N THR A 352 36.61 -28.93 6.35
CA THR A 352 36.60 -30.41 6.45
C THR A 352 36.45 -30.82 7.91
N GLY A 353 35.55 -31.78 8.20
CA GLY A 353 35.26 -32.24 9.54
C GLY A 353 34.33 -31.31 10.35
N GLY A 354 33.87 -30.20 9.77
CA GLY A 354 32.94 -29.28 10.40
C GLY A 354 31.53 -29.83 10.51
N HIS A 355 30.60 -28.98 10.95
CA HIS A 355 29.20 -29.36 11.24
C HIS A 355 28.22 -28.43 10.54
N ILE A 356 27.14 -28.98 9.97
CA ILE A 356 26.00 -28.25 9.40
C ILE A 356 24.72 -28.83 9.98
N GLU A 357 23.83 -27.98 10.44
CA GLU A 357 22.52 -28.36 10.98
C GLU A 357 21.41 -27.58 10.30
N MET A 358 20.34 -28.28 9.90
CA MET A 358 19.13 -27.68 9.35
C MET A 358 17.91 -28.08 10.18
N ASN A 359 17.23 -27.10 10.77
CA ASN A 359 16.03 -27.27 11.56
C ASN A 359 14.84 -26.55 10.90
N VAL A 360 13.76 -27.29 10.61
CA VAL A 360 12.53 -26.74 10.03
C VAL A 360 11.36 -27.04 10.92
N ARG A 361 10.67 -25.99 11.35
CA ARG A 361 9.52 -26.09 12.25
C ARG A 361 8.38 -25.14 11.84
N LYS A 362 7.17 -25.52 12.17
CA LYS A 362 5.99 -24.67 12.02
C LYS A 362 5.75 -23.92 13.33
N ARG A 363 5.51 -22.61 13.23
CA ARG A 363 5.10 -21.78 14.36
C ARG A 363 3.96 -20.85 13.93
N MET A 364 2.78 -21.07 14.48
CA MET A 364 1.56 -20.36 14.06
C MET A 364 1.36 -20.45 12.54
N ASN A 365 1.32 -19.32 11.83
CA ASN A 365 1.11 -19.21 10.38
C ASN A 365 2.44 -19.11 9.60
N TYR A 366 3.57 -19.46 10.20
CA TYR A 366 4.88 -19.37 9.59
C TYR A 366 5.62 -20.69 9.67
N ILE A 367 6.41 -20.96 8.61
CA ILE A 367 7.51 -21.93 8.65
C ILE A 367 8.78 -21.19 9.05
N ILE A 368 9.50 -21.72 10.03
CA ILE A 368 10.81 -21.23 10.46
C ILE A 368 11.83 -22.28 10.09
N SER A 369 12.77 -21.91 9.22
CA SER A 369 13.89 -22.76 8.82
C SER A 369 15.19 -22.13 9.31
N GLU A 370 15.95 -22.85 10.11
CA GLU A 370 17.25 -22.46 10.63
C GLU A 370 18.32 -23.34 9.99
N ILE A 371 19.31 -22.73 9.37
CA ILE A 371 20.47 -23.42 8.78
C ILE A 371 21.69 -22.85 9.47
N SER A 372 22.42 -23.68 10.17
CA SER A 372 23.61 -23.32 10.96
C SER A 372 24.82 -24.10 10.49
N ASP A 373 25.96 -23.47 10.42
CA ASP A 373 27.22 -24.06 10.05
C ASP A 373 28.38 -23.61 10.98
N SER A 374 29.36 -24.48 11.17
CA SER A 374 30.59 -24.20 11.90
C SER A 374 31.70 -23.68 10.97
N GLY A 375 31.33 -22.80 10.06
CA GLY A 375 32.20 -22.25 9.05
C GLY A 375 33.05 -21.08 9.52
N ILE A 376 33.65 -20.37 8.57
CA ILE A 376 34.52 -19.21 8.80
C ILE A 376 33.81 -18.00 9.46
N GLY A 377 32.49 -18.06 9.63
CA GLY A 377 31.71 -16.93 10.16
C GLY A 377 31.73 -15.68 9.26
N ILE A 378 31.10 -14.62 9.75
CA ILE A 378 30.98 -13.32 9.05
C ILE A 378 31.39 -12.21 10.01
N PRO A 379 32.27 -11.29 9.64
CA PRO A 379 32.59 -10.11 10.43
C PRO A 379 31.33 -9.31 10.79
N LYS A 380 31.21 -8.86 12.03
CA LYS A 380 30.01 -8.25 12.59
C LYS A 380 29.56 -6.98 11.86
N ASP A 381 30.50 -6.18 11.40
CA ASP A 381 30.29 -4.95 10.65
C ASP A 381 29.86 -5.19 9.21
N GLU A 382 30.04 -6.41 8.70
CA GLU A 382 29.70 -6.81 7.35
C GLU A 382 28.34 -7.50 7.24
N ILE A 383 27.79 -8.01 8.35
CA ILE A 383 26.48 -8.68 8.40
C ILE A 383 25.36 -7.89 7.68
N PRO A 384 25.23 -6.56 7.82
CA PRO A 384 24.20 -5.82 7.10
C PRO A 384 24.32 -5.83 5.59
N LYS A 385 25.55 -6.06 5.06
CA LYS A 385 25.90 -5.96 3.64
C LYS A 385 25.86 -7.28 2.88
N ILE A 386 25.83 -8.43 3.57
CA ILE A 386 25.93 -9.75 2.92
C ILE A 386 24.77 -10.06 1.95
N PHE A 387 23.68 -9.35 2.06
CA PHE A 387 22.53 -9.45 1.15
C PHE A 387 22.57 -8.46 -0.01
N ASP A 388 23.59 -7.60 -0.08
CA ASP A 388 23.79 -6.69 -1.21
C ASP A 388 24.34 -7.47 -2.41
N GLU A 389 23.95 -7.07 -3.61
CA GLU A 389 24.40 -7.70 -4.84
C GLU A 389 25.90 -7.56 -4.99
N PHE A 390 26.57 -8.66 -5.41
CA PHE A 390 28.03 -8.73 -5.64
C PHE A 390 28.87 -8.57 -4.38
N TYR A 391 28.27 -8.44 -3.20
CA TYR A 391 29.00 -8.31 -1.96
C TYR A 391 29.58 -9.66 -1.52
N ARG A 392 30.83 -9.63 -1.04
CA ARG A 392 31.53 -10.76 -0.44
C ARG A 392 32.27 -10.28 0.78
N ALA A 393 32.15 -11.00 1.88
CA ALA A 393 32.83 -10.67 3.13
C ALA A 393 34.35 -10.71 2.96
N SER A 394 35.06 -9.85 3.68
CA SER A 394 36.52 -9.68 3.56
C SER A 394 37.30 -10.92 3.92
N ASN A 395 36.78 -11.72 4.86
CA ASN A 395 37.39 -13.01 5.26
C ASN A 395 37.23 -14.11 4.19
N VAL A 396 36.25 -13.99 3.28
CA VAL A 396 36.03 -14.94 2.17
C VAL A 396 36.99 -14.70 1.01
N GLN A 397 37.44 -13.48 0.78
CA GLN A 397 38.25 -13.13 -0.40
C GLN A 397 39.63 -13.82 -0.45
N ARG A 398 40.16 -14.25 0.71
CA ARG A 398 41.52 -14.86 0.82
C ARG A 398 41.56 -16.35 0.53
N ASP A 399 40.53 -17.11 0.94
CA ASP A 399 40.61 -18.59 0.99
C ASP A 399 39.68 -19.30 0.02
N VAL A 400 38.65 -18.65 -0.56
CA VAL A 400 37.63 -19.27 -1.41
C VAL A 400 37.60 -18.64 -2.79
N LYS A 401 38.15 -19.35 -3.79
CA LYS A 401 38.27 -18.87 -5.17
C LYS A 401 36.95 -18.70 -5.93
N SER A 402 35.85 -19.32 -5.51
CA SER A 402 34.58 -19.35 -6.25
C SER A 402 33.44 -18.63 -5.52
N GLY A 403 32.55 -17.94 -6.27
CA GLY A 403 31.28 -17.36 -5.82
C GLY A 403 31.03 -15.95 -6.28
N THR A 404 29.86 -15.74 -6.84
CA THR A 404 29.47 -14.51 -7.56
C THR A 404 29.03 -13.37 -6.62
N GLY A 405 28.71 -13.66 -5.34
CA GLY A 405 28.11 -12.69 -4.41
C GLY A 405 26.62 -12.42 -4.68
N LEU A 406 25.97 -13.23 -5.53
CA LEU A 406 24.55 -13.07 -5.88
C LEU A 406 23.63 -14.02 -5.12
N GLY A 407 24.14 -15.14 -4.57
CA GLY A 407 23.32 -16.16 -3.93
C GLY A 407 22.46 -15.63 -2.77
N LEU A 408 23.02 -14.82 -1.87
CA LEU A 408 22.29 -14.26 -0.72
C LEU A 408 21.33 -13.14 -1.12
N SER A 409 21.63 -12.35 -2.15
CA SER A 409 20.70 -11.35 -2.68
C SER A 409 19.48 -12.02 -3.34
N ILE A 410 19.68 -13.14 -4.04
CA ILE A 410 18.59 -13.99 -4.56
C ILE A 410 17.73 -14.54 -3.43
N VAL A 411 18.34 -15.05 -2.37
CA VAL A 411 17.63 -15.54 -1.18
C VAL A 411 16.75 -14.44 -0.59
N LYS A 412 17.29 -13.24 -0.39
CA LYS A 412 16.54 -12.09 0.14
C LYS A 412 15.36 -11.70 -0.77
N GLU A 413 15.58 -11.69 -2.09
CA GLU A 413 14.52 -11.39 -3.07
C GLU A 413 13.40 -12.45 -3.00
N ILE A 414 13.72 -13.73 -2.94
CA ILE A 414 12.74 -14.82 -2.82
C ILE A 414 11.93 -14.68 -1.54
N VAL A 415 12.60 -14.45 -0.41
CA VAL A 415 11.95 -14.27 0.89
C VAL A 415 10.98 -13.08 0.86
N ASN A 416 11.41 -11.94 0.30
CA ASN A 416 10.58 -10.75 0.18
C ASN A 416 9.34 -10.98 -0.69
N ARG A 417 9.49 -11.67 -1.84
CA ARG A 417 8.36 -12.00 -2.73
C ARG A 417 7.34 -12.89 -2.06
N HIS A 418 7.79 -13.77 -1.16
CA HIS A 418 6.90 -14.62 -0.34
C HIS A 418 6.43 -13.92 0.95
N LYS A 419 6.65 -12.59 1.09
CA LYS A 419 6.31 -11.81 2.29
C LYS A 419 6.89 -12.40 3.58
N GLY A 420 8.04 -13.06 3.47
CA GLY A 420 8.79 -13.65 4.56
C GLY A 420 9.79 -12.69 5.19
N LYS A 421 10.61 -13.24 6.08
CA LYS A 421 11.75 -12.53 6.70
C LYS A 421 12.96 -13.45 6.76
N ILE A 422 14.16 -12.88 6.58
CA ILE A 422 15.42 -13.58 6.78
C ILE A 422 16.26 -12.83 7.80
N LYS A 423 16.89 -13.56 8.69
CA LYS A 423 17.84 -13.06 9.71
C LYS A 423 19.11 -13.88 9.62
N VAL A 424 20.23 -13.25 9.94
CA VAL A 424 21.54 -13.92 10.07
C VAL A 424 22.15 -13.58 11.42
N GLU A 425 22.76 -14.57 12.03
CA GLU A 425 23.56 -14.47 13.25
C GLU A 425 24.88 -15.20 12.97
N SER A 426 26.00 -14.59 13.30
CA SER A 426 27.30 -15.14 12.97
C SER A 426 28.37 -14.61 13.92
N GLU A 427 29.38 -15.45 14.16
CA GLU A 427 30.61 -15.10 14.86
C GLU A 427 31.79 -15.48 13.98
N GLU A 428 32.63 -14.49 13.65
CA GLU A 428 33.77 -14.68 12.76
C GLU A 428 34.72 -15.75 13.31
N GLY A 429 35.10 -16.69 12.46
CA GLY A 429 35.96 -17.82 12.77
C GLY A 429 35.26 -18.99 13.48
N VAL A 430 33.96 -18.90 13.80
CA VAL A 430 33.29 -19.89 14.64
C VAL A 430 32.05 -20.50 13.98
N TRP A 431 31.06 -19.67 13.55
CA TRP A 431 29.78 -20.19 13.01
C TRP A 431 28.97 -19.14 12.28
N THR A 432 28.02 -19.62 11.43
CA THR A 432 26.95 -18.79 10.86
C THR A 432 25.63 -19.50 10.97
N LYS A 433 24.55 -18.75 11.24
CA LYS A 433 23.16 -19.24 11.27
C LYS A 433 22.23 -18.30 10.48
N PHE A 434 21.58 -18.85 9.48
CA PHE A 434 20.48 -18.19 8.76
C PHE A 434 19.14 -18.68 9.28
N THR A 435 18.25 -17.74 9.60
CA THR A 435 16.87 -18.01 10.00
C THR A 435 15.93 -17.42 8.94
N VAL A 436 15.20 -18.29 8.24
CA VAL A 436 14.19 -17.91 7.26
C VAL A 436 12.81 -18.14 7.83
N MET A 437 11.94 -17.15 7.73
CA MET A 437 10.54 -17.22 8.14
C MET A 437 9.66 -16.99 6.91
N LEU A 438 8.91 -18.01 6.50
CA LEU A 438 7.96 -17.95 5.39
C LEU A 438 6.54 -18.13 5.90
N PRO A 439 5.56 -17.28 5.48
CA PRO A 439 4.17 -17.51 5.80
C PRO A 439 3.66 -18.79 5.10
N LEU A 440 2.72 -19.51 5.72
CA LEU A 440 2.09 -20.67 5.11
C LEU A 440 1.32 -20.30 3.82
N ASP A 441 0.76 -19.09 3.79
CA ASP A 441 0.08 -18.51 2.64
C ASP A 441 0.44 -17.01 2.54
N PRO A 442 1.26 -16.61 1.56
CA PRO A 442 1.66 -15.21 1.37
C PRO A 442 0.48 -14.28 1.06
N ASP A 443 -0.62 -14.77 0.47
CA ASP A 443 -1.78 -13.94 0.14
C ASP A 443 -2.59 -13.56 1.38
N ARG A 444 -2.47 -14.34 2.46
CA ARG A 444 -3.12 -14.11 3.77
C ARG A 444 -2.18 -13.50 4.81
N ALA A 445 -0.91 -13.32 4.48
CA ALA A 445 0.05 -12.66 5.39
C ALA A 445 -0.24 -11.15 5.45
N VAL A 446 -0.59 -10.66 6.64
CA VAL A 446 -0.87 -9.25 6.97
C VAL A 446 0.43 -8.52 7.28
#